data_d4640ecff7788aa4aff6f7e22cbae9a9
#
_entry.id   d4640ecff7788aa4aff6f7e22cbae9a9
#
_cell.length_a   1.000
_cell.length_b   1.000
_cell.length_c   1.000
_cell.angle_alpha   90.00
_cell.angle_beta   90.00
_cell.angle_gamma   90.00
#
_symmetry.space_group_name_H-M   'P 1'
#
loop_
_entity.id
_entity.type
_entity.pdbx_description
1 polymer ?
#
loop_
_entity_poly.entity_id
_entity_poly.type
_entity_poly.pdbx_seq_one_letter_code
_entity_poly.pdbx_strand_id
1 'polypeptide(L)'
;AAVIAPAISYDRANSLYGILSEPAATNLLLYSRDFSTGWQDSGTLTANYAVAPDGTQSAARIVDSGAGGTGYVIARRAVTLAASTTYTISAYIKQDQLTYAYIGTDSFTDGPITARFWVNLASGTIGTVQTGWSNVSIVGLSDDWYRVSGQITTGSDTAGRIGIFGAEADNTVLVNLDGTSSILIWGAQAETGTVATSYVPTYAA
;
A
#
# COMPACT_ATOMS: atom_id res chain seq x y z
N ALA A 1 1.35 -5.83 20.63
CA ALA A 1 2.36 -5.15 19.79
C ALA A 1 3.46 -6.16 19.44
N ALA A 2 3.67 -6.41 18.16
CA ALA A 2 4.78 -7.25 17.73
C ALA A 2 6.06 -6.41 17.84
N VAL A 3 7.01 -6.88 18.61
CA VAL A 3 8.37 -6.32 18.64
C VAL A 3 9.16 -6.98 17.52
N ILE A 4 9.60 -6.22 16.54
CA ILE A 4 10.46 -6.74 15.48
C ILE A 4 11.87 -6.87 16.05
N ALA A 5 12.46 -8.07 15.96
CA ALA A 5 13.89 -8.23 16.19
C ALA A 5 14.67 -7.44 15.12
N PRO A 6 15.80 -6.84 15.47
CA PRO A 6 16.62 -6.12 14.49
C PRO A 6 17.03 -7.05 13.36
N ALA A 7 16.79 -6.61 12.12
CA ALA A 7 17.22 -7.35 10.93
C ALA A 7 18.71 -7.12 10.68
N ILE A 8 19.42 -8.15 10.23
CA ILE A 8 20.79 -8.01 9.75
C ILE A 8 20.70 -7.59 8.28
N SER A 9 21.24 -6.43 7.93
CA SER A 9 21.37 -6.00 6.55
C SER A 9 22.83 -6.14 6.07
N TYR A 10 23.00 -6.38 4.78
CA TYR A 10 24.32 -6.40 4.13
C TYR A 10 24.53 -5.15 3.31
N ASP A 11 25.48 -4.31 3.73
CA ASP A 11 25.93 -3.18 2.91
C ASP A 11 26.88 -3.67 1.82
N ARG A 12 26.36 -3.75 0.60
CA ARG A 12 27.10 -4.23 -0.57
C ARG A 12 28.27 -3.31 -0.97
N ALA A 13 28.18 -2.00 -0.66
CA ALA A 13 29.22 -1.04 -0.99
C ALA A 13 30.45 -1.21 -0.12
N ASN A 14 30.27 -1.58 1.15
CA ASN A 14 31.34 -1.72 2.13
C ASN A 14 31.61 -3.16 2.55
N SER A 15 30.88 -4.14 1.99
CA SER A 15 30.97 -5.56 2.37
C SER A 15 30.80 -5.81 3.87
N LEU A 16 29.94 -5.03 4.52
CA LEU A 16 29.70 -5.09 5.95
C LEU A 16 28.32 -5.64 6.27
N TYR A 17 28.26 -6.51 7.26
CA TYR A 17 27.01 -6.90 7.90
C TYR A 17 26.73 -5.98 9.07
N GLY A 18 25.60 -5.32 9.07
CA GLY A 18 25.17 -4.44 10.15
C GLY A 18 23.80 -4.86 10.70
N ILE A 19 23.52 -4.45 11.92
CA ILE A 19 22.17 -4.55 12.47
C ILE A 19 21.38 -3.36 11.91
N LEU A 20 20.29 -3.64 11.19
CA LEU A 20 19.35 -2.61 10.82
C LEU A 20 18.58 -2.20 12.08
N SER A 21 18.91 -1.03 12.61
CA SER A 21 18.17 -0.45 13.74
C SER A 21 17.02 0.38 13.18
N GLU A 22 15.82 -0.17 13.24
CA GLU A 22 14.59 0.55 12.90
C GLU A 22 13.86 0.98 14.19
N PRO A 23 13.12 2.10 14.18
CA PRO A 23 12.23 2.43 15.27
C PRO A 23 11.20 1.32 15.47
N ALA A 24 10.76 1.11 16.69
CA ALA A 24 9.65 0.20 16.96
C ALA A 24 8.40 0.70 16.25
N ALA A 25 7.79 -0.16 15.43
CA ALA A 25 6.62 0.17 14.65
C ALA A 25 5.43 -0.75 15.00
N THR A 26 4.24 -0.21 14.84
CA THR A 26 2.98 -0.96 14.90
C THR A 26 2.23 -0.73 13.61
N ASN A 27 1.89 -1.80 12.91
CA ASN A 27 1.03 -1.70 11.74
C ASN A 27 -0.43 -1.55 12.18
N LEU A 28 -1.05 -0.45 11.81
CA LEU A 28 -2.44 -0.12 12.14
C LEU A 28 -3.44 -0.73 11.15
N LEU A 29 -2.97 -1.25 10.00
CA LEU A 29 -3.81 -1.93 9.02
C LEU A 29 -3.88 -3.42 9.38
N LEU A 30 -4.98 -3.84 10.00
CA LEU A 30 -5.20 -5.25 10.34
C LEU A 30 -5.45 -6.09 9.09
N TYR A 31 -5.17 -7.40 9.15
CA TYR A 31 -5.26 -8.34 8.03
C TYR A 31 -4.49 -7.86 6.79
N SER A 32 -3.35 -7.25 7.02
CA SER A 32 -2.55 -6.60 5.99
C SER A 32 -1.78 -7.59 5.10
N ARG A 33 -1.70 -8.86 5.51
CA ARG A 33 -1.03 -9.90 4.74
C ARG A 33 -1.92 -10.53 3.68
N ASP A 34 -3.15 -10.86 4.04
CA ASP A 34 -4.08 -11.63 3.20
C ASP A 34 -5.31 -10.84 2.73
N PHE A 35 -5.50 -9.64 3.25
CA PHE A 35 -6.64 -8.76 2.94
C PHE A 35 -8.01 -9.41 3.16
N SER A 36 -8.09 -10.42 4.04
CA SER A 36 -9.26 -11.31 4.16
C SER A 36 -10.44 -10.65 4.88
N THR A 37 -10.20 -9.84 5.90
CA THR A 37 -11.26 -9.33 6.78
C THR A 37 -11.17 -7.83 6.98
N GLY A 38 -12.31 -7.15 6.82
CA GLY A 38 -12.44 -5.71 7.03
C GLY A 38 -11.79 -4.84 5.94
N TRP A 39 -11.28 -5.47 4.89
CA TRP A 39 -10.93 -4.78 3.66
C TRP A 39 -12.17 -4.73 2.77
N GLN A 40 -12.49 -3.52 2.32
CA GLN A 40 -13.54 -3.28 1.35
C GLN A 40 -12.91 -3.27 -0.02
N ASP A 41 -13.42 -4.09 -0.91
CA ASP A 41 -12.99 -4.17 -2.30
C ASP A 41 -14.06 -3.64 -3.25
N SER A 42 -13.64 -3.32 -4.46
CA SER A 42 -14.51 -3.16 -5.62
C SER A 42 -13.88 -4.00 -6.72
N GLY A 43 -14.59 -5.03 -7.12
CA GLY A 43 -14.08 -6.12 -7.94
C GLY A 43 -14.02 -7.42 -7.16
N THR A 44 -13.13 -8.30 -7.54
CA THR A 44 -12.87 -9.59 -6.88
C THR A 44 -11.46 -9.59 -6.28
N LEU A 45 -11.38 -9.76 -4.96
CA LEU A 45 -10.12 -9.96 -4.26
C LEU A 45 -9.90 -11.46 -4.03
N THR A 46 -8.79 -11.99 -4.53
CA THR A 46 -8.37 -13.38 -4.34
C THR A 46 -7.11 -13.40 -3.48
N ALA A 47 -7.24 -13.86 -2.24
CA ALA A 47 -6.12 -14.02 -1.32
C ALA A 47 -5.19 -15.16 -1.77
N ASN A 48 -3.92 -15.10 -1.36
CA ASN A 48 -2.91 -16.14 -1.62
C ASN A 48 -2.78 -16.51 -3.12
N TYR A 49 -2.96 -15.54 -4.00
CA TYR A 49 -2.96 -15.73 -5.45
C TYR A 49 -1.55 -15.89 -6.03
N ALA A 50 -0.58 -15.12 -5.53
CA ALA A 50 0.77 -15.08 -6.08
C ALA A 50 1.84 -15.16 -4.97
N VAL A 51 3.08 -15.42 -5.39
CA VAL A 51 4.23 -15.36 -4.48
C VAL A 51 4.50 -13.90 -4.12
N ALA A 52 4.55 -13.63 -2.84
CA ALA A 52 4.82 -12.32 -2.24
C ALA A 52 6.32 -12.05 -2.11
N PRO A 53 6.75 -10.80 -1.81
CA PRO A 53 8.15 -10.46 -1.60
C PRO A 53 8.87 -11.26 -0.49
N ASP A 54 8.13 -11.86 0.44
CA ASP A 54 8.68 -12.73 1.49
C ASP A 54 8.91 -14.19 1.02
N GLY A 55 8.65 -14.49 -0.26
CA GLY A 55 8.78 -15.82 -0.85
C GLY A 55 7.60 -16.75 -0.57
N THR A 56 6.58 -16.31 0.15
CA THR A 56 5.40 -17.14 0.44
C THR A 56 4.27 -16.89 -0.56
N GLN A 57 3.41 -17.87 -0.77
CA GLN A 57 2.17 -17.72 -1.57
C GLN A 57 1.13 -16.96 -0.76
N SER A 58 1.29 -15.65 -0.58
CA SER A 58 0.44 -14.84 0.29
C SER A 58 0.02 -13.49 -0.30
N ALA A 59 0.47 -13.16 -1.52
CA ALA A 59 0.00 -11.97 -2.20
C ALA A 59 -1.42 -12.13 -2.71
N ALA A 60 -2.22 -11.06 -2.61
CA ALA A 60 -3.58 -11.03 -3.13
C ALA A 60 -3.60 -10.43 -4.55
N ARG A 61 -4.55 -10.89 -5.36
CA ARG A 61 -4.93 -10.26 -6.63
C ARG A 61 -6.24 -9.52 -6.45
N ILE A 62 -6.32 -8.32 -6.97
CA ILE A 62 -7.59 -7.61 -7.14
C ILE A 62 -7.83 -7.46 -8.64
N VAL A 63 -8.98 -7.90 -9.11
CA VAL A 63 -9.43 -7.74 -10.48
C VAL A 63 -10.78 -7.03 -10.49
N ASP A 64 -11.07 -6.26 -11.51
CA ASP A 64 -12.35 -5.56 -11.67
C ASP A 64 -13.55 -6.52 -11.74
N SER A 65 -14.76 -5.97 -11.65
CA SER A 65 -15.98 -6.77 -11.55
C SER A 65 -16.46 -7.37 -12.88
N GLY A 66 -15.89 -6.96 -14.02
CA GLY A 66 -16.37 -7.35 -15.34
C GLY A 66 -17.79 -6.85 -15.69
N ALA A 67 -18.30 -5.85 -14.96
CA ALA A 67 -19.68 -5.38 -15.12
C ALA A 67 -19.89 -4.50 -16.37
N GLY A 68 -18.83 -4.15 -17.06
CA GLY A 68 -18.81 -3.16 -18.14
C GLY A 68 -18.86 -1.71 -17.63
N GLY A 69 -18.51 -0.77 -18.51
CA GLY A 69 -18.36 0.63 -18.14
C GLY A 69 -17.05 0.90 -17.37
N THR A 70 -17.04 1.90 -16.50
CA THR A 70 -15.87 2.26 -15.69
C THR A 70 -16.14 2.19 -14.20
N GLY A 71 -15.12 1.87 -13.41
CA GLY A 71 -15.22 1.77 -11.95
C GLY A 71 -13.87 1.64 -11.28
N TYR A 72 -13.87 1.11 -10.07
CA TYR A 72 -12.64 1.00 -9.28
C TYR A 72 -12.15 -0.45 -9.19
N VAL A 73 -10.82 -0.59 -9.17
CA VAL A 73 -10.11 -1.75 -8.63
C VAL A 73 -9.50 -1.31 -7.32
N ILE A 74 -10.00 -1.79 -6.19
CA ILE A 74 -9.67 -1.23 -4.88
C ILE A 74 -9.62 -2.28 -3.77
N ALA A 75 -8.60 -2.19 -2.92
CA ALA A 75 -8.61 -2.73 -1.56
C ALA A 75 -8.40 -1.58 -0.58
N ARG A 76 -9.36 -1.30 0.28
CA ARG A 76 -9.29 -0.22 1.28
C ARG A 76 -9.79 -0.65 2.63
N ARG A 77 -9.26 -0.02 3.65
CA ARG A 77 -9.61 -0.29 5.04
C ARG A 77 -9.93 0.99 5.79
N ALA A 78 -10.97 0.92 6.64
CA ALA A 78 -11.25 1.97 7.62
C ALA A 78 -10.17 1.97 8.71
N VAL A 79 -9.75 3.16 9.09
CA VAL A 79 -8.75 3.38 10.14
C VAL A 79 -9.24 4.46 11.10
N THR A 80 -8.78 4.36 12.35
CA THR A 80 -8.87 5.44 13.33
C THR A 80 -7.45 5.82 13.72
N LEU A 81 -7.06 7.05 13.46
CA LEU A 81 -5.73 7.58 13.65
C LEU A 81 -5.76 8.66 14.76
N ALA A 82 -4.63 9.04 15.32
CA ALA A 82 -4.56 10.20 16.21
C ALA A 82 -4.63 11.50 15.41
N ALA A 83 -5.20 12.55 15.99
CA ALA A 83 -5.23 13.88 15.41
C ALA A 83 -3.82 14.49 15.31
N SER A 84 -3.63 15.39 14.35
CA SER A 84 -2.39 16.17 14.16
C SER A 84 -1.11 15.33 14.20
N THR A 85 -1.18 14.11 13.62
CA THR A 85 -0.11 13.12 13.69
C THR A 85 0.32 12.71 12.29
N THR A 86 1.62 12.60 12.07
CA THR A 86 2.17 12.09 10.80
C THR A 86 2.24 10.57 10.80
N TYR A 87 1.76 9.98 9.72
CA TYR A 87 1.79 8.56 9.45
C TYR A 87 2.51 8.27 8.15
N THR A 88 3.27 7.19 8.13
CA THR A 88 3.80 6.60 6.91
C THR A 88 2.92 5.44 6.49
N ILE A 89 2.44 5.50 5.25
CA ILE A 89 1.64 4.44 4.61
C ILE A 89 2.53 3.75 3.60
N SER A 90 2.57 2.43 3.62
CA SER A 90 3.30 1.65 2.61
C SER A 90 2.54 0.40 2.20
N ALA A 91 2.82 -0.08 0.99
CA ALA A 91 2.32 -1.35 0.48
C ALA A 91 3.29 -1.92 -0.55
N TYR A 92 3.21 -3.21 -0.77
CA TYR A 92 3.88 -3.85 -1.89
C TYR A 92 2.88 -4.05 -3.01
N ILE A 93 3.25 -3.59 -4.20
CA ILE A 93 2.40 -3.63 -5.38
C ILE A 93 3.20 -4.18 -6.54
N LYS A 94 2.58 -5.03 -7.35
CA LYS A 94 3.17 -5.57 -8.57
C LYS A 94 2.16 -5.43 -9.71
N GLN A 95 2.68 -5.13 -10.89
CA GLN A 95 1.89 -5.12 -12.11
C GLN A 95 1.27 -6.51 -12.36
N ASP A 96 -0.01 -6.51 -12.74
CA ASP A 96 -0.66 -7.64 -13.39
C ASP A 96 -1.14 -7.15 -14.80
N GLN A 97 -2.36 -6.77 -14.97
CA GLN A 97 -2.82 -6.18 -16.24
C GLN A 97 -2.67 -4.64 -16.24
N LEU A 98 -2.87 -4.00 -15.09
CA LEU A 98 -2.73 -2.55 -14.98
C LEU A 98 -1.27 -2.16 -14.75
N THR A 99 -0.81 -1.16 -15.50
CA THR A 99 0.55 -0.61 -15.41
C THR A 99 0.69 0.49 -14.37
N TYR A 100 -0.42 1.03 -13.89
CA TYR A 100 -0.44 2.03 -12.83
C TYR A 100 -1.22 1.54 -11.62
N ALA A 101 -0.79 2.04 -10.48
CA ALA A 101 -1.52 1.92 -9.21
C ALA A 101 -1.44 3.23 -8.44
N TYR A 102 -2.28 3.40 -7.43
CA TYR A 102 -2.14 4.51 -6.49
C TYR A 102 -2.47 4.08 -5.07
N ILE A 103 -1.87 4.77 -4.10
CA ILE A 103 -2.29 4.73 -2.71
C ILE A 103 -3.11 5.98 -2.45
N GLY A 104 -4.22 5.83 -1.77
CA GLY A 104 -5.13 6.93 -1.50
C GLY A 104 -5.76 6.89 -0.14
N THR A 105 -6.19 8.06 0.29
CA THR A 105 -7.03 8.27 1.46
C THR A 105 -8.42 8.72 1.02
N ASP A 106 -9.44 8.37 1.79
CA ASP A 106 -10.78 8.90 1.62
C ASP A 106 -11.52 9.00 2.96
N SER A 107 -12.64 9.71 2.96
CA SER A 107 -13.55 9.85 4.11
C SER A 107 -12.96 10.57 5.32
N PHE A 108 -11.77 11.14 5.24
CA PHE A 108 -11.36 12.16 6.20
C PHE A 108 -12.04 13.48 5.87
N THR A 109 -12.53 14.20 6.86
CA THR A 109 -13.20 15.50 6.70
C THR A 109 -12.25 16.68 6.85
N ASP A 110 -11.09 16.43 7.50
CA ASP A 110 -10.02 17.42 7.71
C ASP A 110 -8.66 16.69 7.63
N GLY A 111 -7.82 17.08 6.66
CA GLY A 111 -6.51 16.50 6.32
C GLY A 111 -6.26 15.04 6.73
N PRO A 112 -5.91 14.18 5.81
CA PRO A 112 -5.58 14.40 4.40
C PRO A 112 -6.78 14.34 3.43
N ILE A 113 -8.00 14.49 3.87
CA ILE A 113 -9.25 14.44 3.08
C ILE A 113 -9.23 13.29 2.07
N THR A 114 -9.52 13.56 0.80
CA THR A 114 -9.37 12.59 -0.29
C THR A 114 -8.16 12.98 -1.12
N ALA A 115 -7.06 12.28 -0.94
CA ALA A 115 -5.80 12.56 -1.63
C ALA A 115 -5.15 11.26 -2.11
N ARG A 116 -4.34 11.34 -3.17
CA ARG A 116 -3.75 10.18 -3.84
C ARG A 116 -2.34 10.48 -4.33
N PHE A 117 -1.54 9.43 -4.49
CA PHE A 117 -0.35 9.48 -5.33
C PHE A 117 -0.26 8.23 -6.19
N TRP A 118 0.14 8.40 -7.44
CA TRP A 118 0.23 7.34 -8.43
C TRP A 118 1.66 6.86 -8.61
N VAL A 119 1.77 5.62 -9.02
CA VAL A 119 3.04 4.98 -9.40
C VAL A 119 2.87 4.22 -10.71
N ASN A 120 3.88 4.28 -11.55
CA ASN A 120 3.97 3.46 -12.75
C ASN A 120 4.73 2.17 -12.42
N LEU A 121 4.04 1.05 -12.45
CA LEU A 121 4.58 -0.27 -12.12
C LEU A 121 5.43 -0.87 -13.25
N ALA A 122 5.27 -0.39 -14.49
CA ALA A 122 6.09 -0.86 -15.60
C ALA A 122 7.50 -0.23 -15.60
N SER A 123 7.61 1.02 -15.14
CA SER A 123 8.89 1.75 -15.09
C SER A 123 9.48 1.91 -13.71
N GLY A 124 8.73 1.62 -12.65
CA GLY A 124 9.16 1.84 -11.27
C GLY A 124 9.32 3.32 -10.92
N THR A 125 8.42 4.19 -11.42
CA THR A 125 8.51 5.63 -11.20
C THR A 125 7.28 6.18 -10.50
N ILE A 126 7.48 7.26 -9.75
CA ILE A 126 6.40 8.03 -9.12
C ILE A 126 5.72 8.87 -10.22
N GLY A 127 4.39 8.83 -10.25
CA GLY A 127 3.54 9.68 -11.07
C GLY A 127 3.08 10.93 -10.32
N THR A 128 1.84 11.34 -10.55
CA THR A 128 1.23 12.49 -9.88
C THR A 128 1.11 12.27 -8.37
N VAL A 129 1.46 13.29 -7.60
CA VAL A 129 1.31 13.34 -6.14
C VAL A 129 0.36 14.49 -5.79
N GLN A 130 -0.80 14.20 -5.23
CA GLN A 130 -1.77 15.21 -4.81
C GLN A 130 -1.39 15.82 -3.46
N THR A 131 -1.84 17.04 -3.22
CA THR A 131 -1.72 17.72 -1.92
C THR A 131 -2.30 16.85 -0.81
N GLY A 132 -1.60 16.76 0.32
CA GLY A 132 -1.93 15.87 1.43
C GLY A 132 -0.97 14.68 1.55
N TRP A 133 -0.24 14.35 0.47
CA TRP A 133 0.85 13.39 0.48
C TRP A 133 2.21 14.08 0.40
N SER A 134 3.19 13.54 1.10
CA SER A 134 4.59 13.97 1.09
C SER A 134 5.53 12.78 1.18
N ASN A 135 6.81 13.01 0.89
CA ASN A 135 7.87 12.00 0.99
C ASN A 135 7.50 10.66 0.32
N VAL A 136 6.90 10.75 -0.86
CA VAL A 136 6.50 9.58 -1.65
C VAL A 136 7.74 8.88 -2.19
N SER A 137 7.78 7.57 -2.09
CA SER A 137 8.89 6.72 -2.54
C SER A 137 8.38 5.46 -3.23
N ILE A 138 9.13 4.97 -4.20
CA ILE A 138 8.97 3.67 -4.82
C ILE A 138 10.33 2.98 -4.88
N VAL A 139 10.40 1.76 -4.36
CA VAL A 139 11.64 0.95 -4.30
C VAL A 139 11.38 -0.38 -4.98
N GLY A 140 12.14 -0.66 -6.03
CA GLY A 140 12.07 -1.95 -6.75
C GLY A 140 12.67 -3.09 -5.91
N LEU A 141 12.03 -4.23 -5.99
CA LEU A 141 12.43 -5.50 -5.36
C LEU A 141 12.62 -6.57 -6.44
N SER A 142 12.92 -7.80 -6.03
CA SER A 142 12.92 -8.95 -6.93
C SER A 142 11.53 -9.22 -7.50
N ASP A 143 11.49 -9.89 -8.65
CA ASP A 143 10.27 -10.35 -9.31
C ASP A 143 9.26 -9.24 -9.60
N ASP A 144 9.75 -8.05 -9.99
CA ASP A 144 8.95 -6.88 -10.38
C ASP A 144 7.98 -6.37 -9.30
N TRP A 145 8.26 -6.69 -8.04
CA TRP A 145 7.58 -6.08 -6.92
C TRP A 145 8.14 -4.70 -6.62
N TYR A 146 7.27 -3.79 -6.22
CA TYR A 146 7.65 -2.47 -5.72
C TYR A 146 7.11 -2.28 -4.30
N ARG A 147 7.97 -1.81 -3.40
CA ARG A 147 7.50 -1.21 -2.16
C ARG A 147 7.23 0.26 -2.41
N VAL A 148 5.98 0.66 -2.21
CA VAL A 148 5.50 2.02 -2.42
C VAL A 148 5.16 2.62 -1.06
N SER A 149 5.59 3.84 -0.78
CA SER A 149 5.29 4.51 0.48
C SER A 149 5.08 6.01 0.31
N GLY A 150 4.36 6.61 1.25
CA GLY A 150 4.16 8.05 1.34
C GLY A 150 3.68 8.44 2.72
N GLN A 151 3.76 9.73 3.04
CA GLN A 151 3.37 10.27 4.33
C GLN A 151 2.10 11.11 4.21
N ILE A 152 1.27 10.99 5.22
CA ILE A 152 0.11 11.86 5.46
C ILE A 152 0.22 12.48 6.85
N THR A 153 -0.37 13.64 7.06
CA THR A 153 -0.57 14.21 8.40
C THR A 153 -2.07 14.42 8.60
N THR A 154 -2.59 13.84 9.67
CA THR A 154 -4.00 14.00 10.04
C THR A 154 -4.27 15.42 10.55
N GLY A 155 -5.46 15.93 10.27
CA GLY A 155 -6.00 17.13 10.92
C GLY A 155 -6.66 16.82 12.25
N SER A 156 -7.79 17.43 12.51
CA SER A 156 -8.61 17.18 13.70
C SER A 156 -9.46 15.90 13.57
N ASP A 157 -9.82 15.51 12.34
CA ASP A 157 -10.55 14.29 12.06
C ASP A 157 -9.61 13.09 12.09
N THR A 158 -10.01 12.06 12.81
CA THR A 158 -9.21 10.87 13.07
C THR A 158 -9.72 9.62 12.35
N ALA A 159 -10.92 9.68 11.78
CA ALA A 159 -11.56 8.54 11.12
C ALA A 159 -11.56 8.70 9.60
N GLY A 160 -11.10 7.70 8.90
CA GLY A 160 -11.06 7.68 7.44
C GLY A 160 -10.74 6.31 6.89
N ARG A 161 -10.33 6.27 5.63
CA ARG A 161 -9.92 5.04 4.95
C ARG A 161 -8.59 5.22 4.23
N ILE A 162 -7.82 4.15 4.20
CA ILE A 162 -6.58 4.03 3.43
C ILE A 162 -6.79 2.89 2.45
N GLY A 163 -6.40 3.08 1.19
CA GLY A 163 -6.59 2.09 0.15
C GLY A 163 -5.45 2.03 -0.88
N ILE A 164 -5.38 0.86 -1.53
CA ILE A 164 -4.54 0.56 -2.66
C ILE A 164 -5.47 0.35 -3.86
N PHE A 165 -5.16 0.98 -4.97
CA PHE A 165 -6.03 1.05 -6.14
C PHE A 165 -5.25 0.74 -7.41
N GLY A 166 -5.88 0.04 -8.35
CA GLY A 166 -5.40 -0.04 -9.72
C GLY A 166 -5.80 1.19 -10.54
N ALA A 167 -5.00 1.54 -11.53
CA ALA A 167 -5.26 2.63 -12.46
C ALA A 167 -4.75 2.31 -13.87
N GLU A 168 -5.41 2.83 -14.90
CA GLU A 168 -5.00 2.65 -16.30
C GLU A 168 -3.87 3.60 -16.71
N ALA A 169 -3.83 4.78 -16.08
CA ALA A 169 -2.82 5.81 -16.36
C ALA A 169 -2.55 6.67 -15.14
N ASP A 170 -1.52 7.50 -15.22
CA ASP A 170 -1.25 8.51 -14.21
C ASP A 170 -2.44 9.46 -14.02
N ASN A 171 -2.71 9.82 -12.79
CA ASN A 171 -3.80 10.73 -12.39
C ASN A 171 -5.20 10.27 -12.85
N THR A 172 -5.39 9.00 -13.18
CA THR A 172 -6.71 8.39 -13.39
C THR A 172 -7.12 7.57 -12.19
N VAL A 173 -8.42 7.52 -11.90
CA VAL A 173 -8.97 6.81 -10.73
C VAL A 173 -9.90 5.67 -11.11
N LEU A 174 -10.43 5.68 -12.31
CA LEU A 174 -11.33 4.66 -12.83
C LEU A 174 -10.59 3.79 -13.84
N VAL A 175 -10.96 2.53 -13.88
CA VAL A 175 -10.53 1.55 -14.87
C VAL A 175 -11.71 1.06 -15.68
N ASN A 176 -11.45 0.48 -16.84
CA ASN A 176 -12.44 -0.25 -17.61
C ASN A 176 -12.82 -1.54 -16.88
N LEU A 177 -14.12 -1.78 -16.70
CA LEU A 177 -14.65 -2.96 -16.00
C LEU A 177 -14.91 -4.09 -17.00
N ASP A 178 -13.86 -4.61 -17.63
CA ASP A 178 -13.92 -5.68 -18.62
C ASP A 178 -13.58 -7.08 -18.06
N GLY A 179 -13.31 -7.18 -16.76
CA GLY A 179 -12.95 -8.41 -16.08
C GLY A 179 -11.45 -8.71 -16.11
N THR A 180 -10.63 -7.79 -16.63
CA THR A 180 -9.17 -8.01 -16.76
C THR A 180 -8.32 -7.01 -15.98
N SER A 181 -8.82 -5.80 -15.73
CA SER A 181 -8.10 -4.75 -15.02
C SER A 181 -7.71 -5.19 -13.61
N SER A 182 -6.42 -5.43 -13.36
CA SER A 182 -5.95 -6.08 -12.12
C SER A 182 -4.55 -5.66 -11.71
N ILE A 183 -4.29 -5.76 -10.39
CA ILE A 183 -2.98 -5.62 -9.74
C ILE A 183 -2.77 -6.71 -8.69
N LEU A 184 -1.51 -6.96 -8.34
CA LEU A 184 -1.13 -7.77 -7.18
C LEU A 184 -0.73 -6.87 -6.03
N ILE A 185 -1.17 -7.20 -4.82
CA ILE A 185 -0.91 -6.43 -3.59
C ILE A 185 -0.48 -7.33 -2.46
N TRP A 186 0.36 -6.80 -1.57
CA TRP A 186 0.80 -7.47 -0.36
C TRP A 186 1.26 -6.46 0.69
N GLY A 187 1.21 -6.83 1.97
CA GLY A 187 1.92 -6.16 3.04
C GLY A 187 1.60 -4.68 3.22
N ALA A 188 0.32 -4.32 3.20
CA ALA A 188 -0.10 -2.95 3.49
C ALA A 188 0.23 -2.58 4.94
N GLN A 189 0.77 -1.38 5.16
CA GLN A 189 1.17 -0.90 6.47
C GLN A 189 0.84 0.58 6.63
N ALA A 190 0.31 0.93 7.79
CA ALA A 190 0.18 2.29 8.28
C ALA A 190 0.82 2.37 9.66
N GLU A 191 1.77 3.23 9.84
CA GLU A 191 2.55 3.37 11.06
C GLU A 191 2.77 4.83 11.43
N THR A 192 2.86 5.12 12.72
CA THR A 192 3.18 6.47 13.19
C THR A 192 4.62 6.81 12.88
N GLY A 193 4.85 8.03 12.41
CA GLY A 193 6.19 8.55 12.12
C GLY A 193 6.45 8.77 10.64
N THR A 194 7.71 9.06 10.33
CA THR A 194 8.16 9.55 9.02
C THR A 194 9.04 8.56 8.25
N VAL A 195 9.12 7.31 8.70
CA VAL A 195 9.93 6.27 8.07
C VAL A 195 9.08 5.03 7.83
N ALA A 196 9.14 4.50 6.61
CA ALA A 196 8.58 3.18 6.32
C ALA A 196 9.51 2.11 6.88
N THR A 197 9.18 1.56 8.04
CA THR A 197 9.94 0.47 8.66
C THR A 197 9.73 -0.85 7.93
N SER A 198 10.46 -1.89 8.29
CA SER A 198 10.21 -3.25 7.79
C SER A 198 8.75 -3.65 7.99
N TYR A 199 8.21 -4.42 7.05
CA TYR A 199 6.81 -4.81 7.10
C TYR A 199 6.48 -5.63 8.36
N VAL A 200 5.49 -5.19 9.11
CA VAL A 200 4.94 -5.84 10.29
C VAL A 200 3.62 -6.53 9.89
N PRO A 201 3.62 -7.87 9.73
CA PRO A 201 2.41 -8.60 9.37
C PRO A 201 1.34 -8.45 10.46
N THR A 202 0.11 -8.24 10.03
CA THR A 202 -1.05 -8.25 10.92
C THR A 202 -2.05 -9.31 10.45
N TYR A 203 -2.62 -9.96 11.43
CA TYR A 203 -3.70 -10.94 11.29
C TYR A 203 -4.93 -10.43 12.05
N ALA A 204 -5.73 -11.30 12.62
CA ALA A 204 -6.77 -10.93 13.58
C ALA A 204 -6.18 -10.15 14.77
N ALA A 205 -6.96 -9.22 15.32
CA ALA A 205 -6.64 -8.54 16.56
C ALA A 205 -6.80 -9.48 17.76
#